data_602c54fcd2caa7fd7bfe7beb9210addf
#
_entry.id   602c54fcd2caa7fd7bfe7beb9210addf
#
_cell.length_a   1.000
_cell.length_b   1.000
_cell.length_c   1.000
_cell.angle_alpha   90.00
_cell.angle_beta   90.00
_cell.angle_gamma   90.00
#
_symmetry.space_group_name_H-M   'P 1'
#
loop_
_entity.id
_entity.type
_entity.pdbx_description
1 polymer ?
#
loop_
_entity_poly.entity_id
_entity_poly.type
_entity_poly.pdbx_seq_one_letter_code
_entity_poly.pdbx_strand_id
1 'polypeptide(L)'
;MEIIIYKTAEIPSKIWDQIVKGFNASFENHPTTKEQLIGEATSNSLGYSYHAICVENDLVIGYNTIIPNYYVRNGKEKIIIGLSGSTFVLKEYRKDIFILYDMYMELKKYCTKNNIIAFLGVPNSNSYQYLIKFVQFKDVFSLDYYIIPVKIFNILKIHRLSFLNFFSKLFFSLLIAGNRLLIHLYNSKEKKASYRIVINDDFLEKRFKDKRYQSISKGNIKFTYVLNDENGIKCAYIMYFGENGIKTPKSLTLAVSHIFRHEKIDIIMFVGTLRINQSILVKVPTKFQPKKLPFTYTLLNADHSEQYSDMDNKNNWDFSLLNLDVR
;
A
#
# COMPACT_ATOMS: atom_id res chain seq x y z
N MET A 1 -32.19 5.71 6.75
CA MET A 1 -30.76 5.53 6.45
C MET A 1 -30.13 6.92 6.28
N GLU A 2 -29.04 7.19 6.99
CA GLU A 2 -28.29 8.45 6.99
C GLU A 2 -26.82 8.19 6.78
N ILE A 3 -26.12 9.08 6.02
CA ILE A 3 -24.66 9.00 5.85
C ILE A 3 -24.03 10.23 6.50
N ILE A 4 -23.14 9.99 7.46
CA ILE A 4 -22.47 11.02 8.22
C ILE A 4 -20.97 10.98 7.88
N ILE A 5 -20.39 12.15 7.58
CA ILE A 5 -18.96 12.26 7.32
C ILE A 5 -18.25 12.83 8.54
N TYR A 6 -17.20 12.13 8.97
CA TYR A 6 -16.34 12.53 10.11
C TYR A 6 -14.88 12.57 9.70
N LYS A 7 -14.09 13.40 10.35
CA LYS A 7 -12.64 13.18 10.51
C LYS A 7 -12.39 12.23 11.67
N THR A 8 -11.26 11.53 11.65
CA THR A 8 -10.93 10.46 12.62
C THR A 8 -11.19 10.84 14.08
N ALA A 9 -10.79 12.05 14.50
CA ALA A 9 -10.95 12.51 15.88
C ALA A 9 -12.40 12.93 16.25
N GLU A 10 -13.26 13.12 15.27
CA GLU A 10 -14.65 13.57 15.45
C GLU A 10 -15.61 12.38 15.68
N ILE A 11 -15.17 11.15 15.41
CA ILE A 11 -16.02 9.97 15.56
C ILE A 11 -16.24 9.65 17.03
N PRO A 12 -17.51 9.63 17.51
CA PRO A 12 -17.83 9.26 18.89
C PRO A 12 -17.39 7.83 19.23
N SER A 13 -17.01 7.61 20.51
CA SER A 13 -16.54 6.28 20.97
C SER A 13 -17.54 5.17 20.66
N LYS A 14 -18.83 5.41 20.90
CA LYS A 14 -19.93 4.44 20.63
C LYS A 14 -20.00 4.04 19.14
N ILE A 15 -19.73 5.00 18.24
CA ILE A 15 -19.72 4.74 16.80
C ILE A 15 -18.49 3.91 16.42
N TRP A 16 -17.30 4.23 16.98
CA TRP A 16 -16.10 3.40 16.79
C TRP A 16 -16.33 1.94 17.21
N ASP A 17 -16.97 1.72 18.35
CA ASP A 17 -17.24 0.36 18.84
C ASP A 17 -18.15 -0.41 17.86
N GLN A 18 -19.12 0.26 17.23
CA GLN A 18 -19.97 -0.34 16.19
C GLN A 18 -19.18 -0.58 14.89
N ILE A 19 -18.27 0.35 14.48
CA ILE A 19 -17.40 0.15 13.31
C ILE A 19 -16.54 -1.09 13.50
N VAL A 20 -15.88 -1.25 14.66
CA VAL A 20 -15.06 -2.43 14.98
C VAL A 20 -15.90 -3.71 14.91
N LYS A 21 -17.10 -3.70 15.49
CA LYS A 21 -18.02 -4.85 15.44
C LYS A 21 -18.39 -5.20 13.99
N GLY A 22 -18.79 -4.21 13.21
CA GLY A 22 -19.16 -4.40 11.80
C GLY A 22 -17.99 -4.87 10.94
N PHE A 23 -16.79 -4.35 11.22
CA PHE A 23 -15.56 -4.76 10.54
C PHE A 23 -15.24 -6.23 10.83
N ASN A 24 -15.23 -6.64 12.10
CA ASN A 24 -14.95 -8.02 12.52
C ASN A 24 -16.00 -9.00 12.01
N ALA A 25 -17.28 -8.62 11.96
CA ALA A 25 -18.34 -9.42 11.33
C ALA A 25 -18.19 -9.56 9.81
N SER A 26 -17.55 -8.57 9.15
CA SER A 26 -17.35 -8.61 7.70
C SER A 26 -16.05 -9.30 7.27
N PHE A 27 -15.06 -9.40 8.17
CA PHE A 27 -13.71 -9.94 7.91
C PHE A 27 -13.27 -10.88 9.03
N GLU A 28 -14.02 -11.98 9.24
CA GLU A 28 -13.85 -12.95 10.33
C GLU A 28 -12.42 -13.48 10.49
N ASN A 29 -11.67 -13.62 9.39
CA ASN A 29 -10.30 -14.12 9.39
C ASN A 29 -9.24 -13.06 9.76
N HIS A 30 -9.64 -11.80 9.92
CA HIS A 30 -8.74 -10.68 10.19
C HIS A 30 -9.36 -9.73 11.25
N PRO A 31 -9.52 -10.21 12.51
CA PRO A 31 -10.08 -9.37 13.55
C PRO A 31 -9.21 -8.14 13.78
N THR A 32 -9.85 -7.02 14.00
CA THR A 32 -9.19 -5.73 14.25
C THR A 32 -9.69 -5.11 15.54
N THR A 33 -8.88 -4.23 16.12
CA THR A 33 -9.26 -3.43 17.29
C THR A 33 -9.49 -1.97 16.90
N LYS A 34 -10.10 -1.22 17.81
CA LYS A 34 -10.31 0.22 17.66
C LYS A 34 -8.98 0.96 17.47
N GLU A 35 -8.00 0.63 18.29
CA GLU A 35 -6.67 1.24 18.26
C GLU A 35 -5.97 0.99 16.92
N GLN A 36 -6.14 -0.20 16.35
CA GLN A 36 -5.61 -0.54 15.03
C GLN A 36 -6.28 0.28 13.93
N LEU A 37 -7.62 0.37 13.90
CA LEU A 37 -8.34 1.17 12.91
C LEU A 37 -8.00 2.65 13.00
N ILE A 38 -7.93 3.21 14.22
CA ILE A 38 -7.51 4.60 14.45
C ILE A 38 -6.04 4.79 14.02
N GLY A 39 -5.17 3.84 14.38
CA GLY A 39 -3.76 3.86 13.99
C GLY A 39 -3.58 3.91 12.48
N GLU A 40 -4.31 3.08 11.73
CA GLU A 40 -4.30 3.09 10.26
C GLU A 40 -4.83 4.43 9.71
N ALA A 41 -5.94 4.91 10.25
CA ALA A 41 -6.56 6.15 9.80
C ALA A 41 -5.71 7.41 10.08
N THR A 42 -4.77 7.33 11.02
CA THR A 42 -3.89 8.45 11.41
C THR A 42 -2.46 8.30 10.90
N SER A 43 -2.06 7.13 10.38
CA SER A 43 -0.72 6.85 9.87
C SER A 43 -0.47 7.42 8.46
N ASN A 44 -0.81 8.68 8.24
CA ASN A 44 -0.70 9.39 6.97
C ASN A 44 -0.13 10.79 7.16
N SER A 45 0.10 11.50 6.05
CA SER A 45 0.73 12.83 6.06
C SER A 45 -0.07 13.91 6.81
N LEU A 46 -1.40 13.76 6.94
CA LEU A 46 -2.28 14.73 7.58
C LEU A 46 -2.60 14.36 9.04
N GLY A 47 -2.35 13.12 9.46
CA GLY A 47 -2.66 12.64 10.80
C GLY A 47 -4.14 12.34 11.07
N TYR A 48 -4.98 12.36 10.04
CA TYR A 48 -6.40 12.00 10.11
C TYR A 48 -6.88 11.43 8.76
N SER A 49 -8.04 10.79 8.77
CA SER A 49 -8.74 10.33 7.58
C SER A 49 -10.17 10.85 7.57
N TYR A 50 -10.82 10.73 6.42
CA TYR A 50 -12.24 11.02 6.24
C TYR A 50 -13.02 9.71 6.24
N HIS A 51 -14.12 9.67 6.99
CA HIS A 51 -14.90 8.47 7.21
C HIS A 51 -16.35 8.73 6.84
N ALA A 52 -16.91 7.96 5.91
CA ALA A 52 -18.34 7.90 5.69
C ALA A 52 -18.92 6.75 6.52
N ILE A 53 -19.90 7.05 7.33
CA ILE A 53 -20.57 6.12 8.22
C ILE A 53 -22.05 6.12 7.85
N CYS A 54 -22.54 4.97 7.39
CA CYS A 54 -23.95 4.78 7.08
C CYS A 54 -24.65 4.22 8.31
N VAL A 55 -25.66 4.93 8.80
CA VAL A 55 -26.44 4.58 10.00
C VAL A 55 -27.89 4.36 9.66
N GLU A 56 -28.48 3.29 10.18
CA GLU A 56 -29.91 3.02 10.12
C GLU A 56 -30.39 2.52 11.48
N ASN A 57 -31.45 3.14 12.05
CA ASN A 57 -31.98 2.80 13.37
C ASN A 57 -30.88 2.71 14.46
N ASP A 58 -30.02 3.71 14.53
CA ASP A 58 -28.86 3.80 15.46
C ASP A 58 -27.80 2.70 15.27
N LEU A 59 -27.86 1.91 14.21
CA LEU A 59 -26.90 0.87 13.86
C LEU A 59 -26.01 1.32 12.73
N VAL A 60 -24.70 1.18 12.87
CA VAL A 60 -23.72 1.35 11.77
C VAL A 60 -23.82 0.15 10.84
N ILE A 61 -24.39 0.36 9.66
CA ILE A 61 -24.59 -0.67 8.62
C ILE A 61 -23.53 -0.63 7.52
N GLY A 62 -22.83 0.48 7.38
CA GLY A 62 -21.78 0.67 6.38
C GLY A 62 -20.69 1.64 6.84
N TYR A 63 -19.48 1.43 6.35
CA TYR A 63 -18.32 2.26 6.65
C TYR A 63 -17.37 2.29 5.46
N ASN A 64 -16.83 3.47 5.17
CA ASN A 64 -15.82 3.67 4.14
C ASN A 64 -14.83 4.75 4.56
N THR A 65 -13.55 4.57 4.27
CA THR A 65 -12.47 5.48 4.70
C THR A 65 -11.67 5.97 3.51
N ILE A 66 -11.36 7.28 3.51
CA ILE A 66 -10.39 7.91 2.61
C ILE A 66 -9.22 8.42 3.43
N ILE A 67 -8.04 7.90 3.15
CA ILE A 67 -6.77 8.21 3.83
C ILE A 67 -6.01 9.24 2.98
N PRO A 68 -5.99 10.53 3.36
CA PRO A 68 -5.36 11.59 2.58
C PRO A 68 -3.83 11.60 2.79
N ASN A 69 -3.09 11.80 1.71
CA ASN A 69 -1.65 11.98 1.76
C ASN A 69 -1.22 13.15 0.87
N TYR A 70 -0.12 13.79 1.24
CA TYR A 70 0.54 14.74 0.35
C TYR A 70 1.33 14.02 -0.72
N TYR A 71 1.13 14.45 -1.96
CA TYR A 71 1.91 14.05 -3.12
C TYR A 71 2.62 15.26 -3.71
N VAL A 72 3.80 15.04 -4.28
CA VAL A 72 4.47 16.01 -5.15
C VAL A 72 4.17 15.62 -6.58
N ARG A 73 3.62 16.58 -7.34
CA ARG A 73 3.41 16.48 -8.77
C ARG A 73 4.53 17.18 -9.52
N ASN A 74 5.16 16.50 -10.49
CA ASN A 74 6.25 17.01 -11.33
C ASN A 74 7.41 17.62 -10.53
N GLY A 75 7.64 17.16 -9.30
CA GLY A 75 8.70 17.61 -8.42
C GLY A 75 8.52 19.01 -7.83
N LYS A 76 7.36 19.66 -8.02
CA LYS A 76 7.13 21.06 -7.60
C LYS A 76 5.80 21.26 -6.87
N GLU A 77 4.71 20.82 -7.47
CA GLU A 77 3.36 21.07 -6.97
C GLU A 77 3.03 20.09 -5.86
N LYS A 78 2.63 20.59 -4.68
CA LYS A 78 2.13 19.77 -3.58
C LYS A 78 0.62 19.66 -3.67
N ILE A 79 0.11 18.45 -3.81
CA ILE A 79 -1.31 18.14 -3.93
C ILE A 79 -1.72 17.13 -2.85
N ILE A 80 -3.02 17.02 -2.57
CA ILE A 80 -3.56 16.01 -1.67
C ILE A 80 -4.33 14.98 -2.49
N ILE A 81 -3.98 13.71 -2.29
CA ILE A 81 -4.68 12.57 -2.91
C ILE A 81 -5.11 11.63 -1.79
N GLY A 82 -6.36 11.14 -1.84
CA GLY A 82 -6.90 10.21 -0.87
C GLY A 82 -6.78 8.76 -1.34
N LEU A 83 -6.33 7.86 -0.46
CA LEU A 83 -6.39 6.43 -0.70
C LEU A 83 -7.70 5.88 -0.13
N SER A 84 -8.48 5.18 -0.95
CA SER A 84 -9.64 4.42 -0.48
C SER A 84 -9.15 3.23 0.34
N GLY A 85 -9.54 3.22 1.62
CA GLY A 85 -9.06 2.27 2.61
C GLY A 85 -10.14 1.29 3.07
N SER A 86 -10.16 1.03 4.36
CA SER A 86 -11.04 0.08 5.02
C SER A 86 -12.52 0.36 4.73
N THR A 87 -13.23 -0.62 4.16
CA THR A 87 -14.62 -0.47 3.73
C THR A 87 -15.41 -1.73 4.06
N PHE A 88 -16.59 -1.59 4.64
CA PHE A 88 -17.56 -2.68 4.75
C PHE A 88 -19.01 -2.19 4.59
N VAL A 89 -19.88 -3.10 4.20
CA VAL A 89 -21.34 -3.04 4.36
C VAL A 89 -21.74 -4.35 5.04
N LEU A 90 -22.58 -4.29 6.08
CA LEU A 90 -23.04 -5.48 6.78
C LEU A 90 -23.75 -6.45 5.81
N LYS A 91 -23.61 -7.75 6.06
CA LYS A 91 -24.04 -8.81 5.13
C LYS A 91 -25.51 -8.69 4.72
N GLU A 92 -26.35 -8.33 5.66
CA GLU A 92 -27.80 -8.18 5.48
C GLU A 92 -28.15 -7.05 4.51
N TYR A 93 -27.29 -6.03 4.44
CA TYR A 93 -27.48 -4.82 3.63
C TYR A 93 -26.73 -4.84 2.29
N ARG A 94 -25.93 -5.88 1.99
CA ARG A 94 -25.12 -5.96 0.76
C ARG A 94 -25.92 -6.09 -0.53
N LYS A 95 -27.21 -6.41 -0.43
CA LYS A 95 -28.11 -6.45 -1.59
C LYS A 95 -28.42 -5.05 -2.13
N ASP A 96 -28.36 -4.03 -1.26
CA ASP A 96 -28.49 -2.65 -1.66
C ASP A 96 -27.10 -2.11 -2.08
N ILE A 97 -26.92 -2.05 -3.40
CA ILE A 97 -25.68 -1.57 -4.01
C ILE A 97 -25.48 -0.06 -3.84
N PHE A 98 -26.54 0.69 -3.52
CA PHE A 98 -26.48 2.14 -3.38
C PHE A 98 -25.83 2.58 -2.07
N ILE A 99 -25.87 1.80 -1.02
CA ILE A 99 -25.26 2.16 0.29
C ILE A 99 -23.78 2.56 0.11
N LEU A 100 -23.00 1.70 -0.54
CA LEU A 100 -21.58 1.97 -0.76
C LEU A 100 -21.39 3.10 -1.78
N TYR A 101 -22.21 3.17 -2.80
CA TYR A 101 -22.20 4.25 -3.80
C TYR A 101 -22.43 5.61 -3.13
N ASP A 102 -23.47 5.74 -2.33
CA ASP A 102 -23.84 6.99 -1.65
C ASP A 102 -22.73 7.42 -0.65
N MET A 103 -22.14 6.47 0.09
CA MET A 103 -20.97 6.76 0.94
C MET A 103 -19.80 7.34 0.12
N TYR A 104 -19.52 6.80 -1.07
CA TYR A 104 -18.49 7.37 -1.94
C TYR A 104 -18.86 8.75 -2.48
N MET A 105 -20.11 8.97 -2.84
CA MET A 105 -20.57 10.27 -3.35
C MET A 105 -20.51 11.37 -2.29
N GLU A 106 -20.92 11.07 -1.05
CA GLU A 106 -20.78 12.02 0.06
C GLU A 106 -19.31 12.28 0.40
N LEU A 107 -18.45 11.25 0.42
CA LEU A 107 -16.99 11.43 0.56
C LEU A 107 -16.41 12.29 -0.58
N LYS A 108 -16.80 12.05 -1.84
CA LYS A 108 -16.36 12.88 -2.97
C LYS A 108 -16.70 14.34 -2.76
N LYS A 109 -17.96 14.66 -2.42
CA LYS A 109 -18.41 16.04 -2.15
C LYS A 109 -17.62 16.68 -1.02
N TYR A 110 -17.46 15.97 0.10
CA TYR A 110 -16.76 16.49 1.28
C TYR A 110 -15.26 16.67 1.01
N CYS A 111 -14.62 15.71 0.39
CA CYS A 111 -13.18 15.73 0.09
C CYS A 111 -12.81 16.77 -0.96
N THR A 112 -13.67 17.03 -1.96
CA THR A 112 -13.47 18.11 -2.94
C THR A 112 -13.40 19.45 -2.25
N LYS A 113 -14.30 19.73 -1.28
CA LYS A 113 -14.28 20.95 -0.47
C LYS A 113 -13.02 21.08 0.39
N ASN A 114 -12.32 19.98 0.66
CA ASN A 114 -11.08 19.92 1.42
C ASN A 114 -9.83 19.77 0.52
N ASN A 115 -9.93 20.20 -0.75
CA ASN A 115 -8.83 20.23 -1.73
C ASN A 115 -8.19 18.86 -2.03
N ILE A 116 -8.91 17.77 -1.88
CA ILE A 116 -8.47 16.46 -2.36
C ILE A 116 -8.79 16.39 -3.86
N ILE A 117 -7.76 16.05 -4.65
CA ILE A 117 -7.84 16.05 -6.12
C ILE A 117 -8.45 14.75 -6.64
N ALA A 118 -8.05 13.62 -6.07
CA ALA A 118 -8.43 12.30 -6.56
C ALA A 118 -8.50 11.29 -5.41
N PHE A 119 -9.28 10.23 -5.63
CA PHE A 119 -9.17 9.00 -4.85
C PHE A 119 -8.37 7.96 -5.61
N LEU A 120 -7.46 7.29 -4.92
CA LEU A 120 -6.75 6.10 -5.38
C LEU A 120 -7.40 4.86 -4.77
N GLY A 121 -7.28 3.74 -5.45
CA GLY A 121 -7.70 2.44 -4.96
C GLY A 121 -6.80 1.32 -5.44
N VAL A 122 -6.61 0.32 -4.58
CA VAL A 122 -6.04 -0.99 -4.96
C VAL A 122 -7.04 -2.06 -4.51
N PRO A 123 -8.16 -2.18 -5.24
CA PRO A 123 -9.25 -3.06 -4.85
C PRO A 123 -8.85 -4.53 -4.95
N ASN A 124 -9.45 -5.34 -4.08
CA ASN A 124 -9.45 -6.79 -4.23
C ASN A 124 -10.47 -7.23 -5.30
N SER A 125 -10.52 -8.53 -5.60
CA SER A 125 -11.42 -9.09 -6.63
C SER A 125 -12.91 -8.76 -6.38
N ASN A 126 -13.33 -8.66 -5.11
CA ASN A 126 -14.74 -8.41 -4.75
C ASN A 126 -15.13 -6.94 -4.97
N SER A 127 -14.25 -6.01 -4.61
CA SER A 127 -14.52 -4.57 -4.72
C SER A 127 -14.18 -3.99 -6.10
N TYR A 128 -13.33 -4.66 -6.89
CA TYR A 128 -12.85 -4.15 -8.18
C TYR A 128 -13.99 -3.79 -9.13
N GLN A 129 -14.88 -4.75 -9.41
CA GLN A 129 -15.99 -4.54 -10.35
C GLN A 129 -16.92 -3.41 -9.89
N TYR A 130 -17.13 -3.32 -8.58
CA TYR A 130 -17.95 -2.27 -7.99
C TYR A 130 -17.33 -0.89 -8.20
N LEU A 131 -16.05 -0.73 -7.88
CA LEU A 131 -15.36 0.55 -8.03
C LEU A 131 -15.32 1.02 -9.50
N ILE A 132 -15.05 0.11 -10.42
CA ILE A 132 -15.00 0.45 -11.86
C ILE A 132 -16.38 0.81 -12.40
N LYS A 133 -17.41 -0.01 -12.14
CA LYS A 133 -18.72 0.14 -12.79
C LYS A 133 -19.62 1.21 -12.15
N PHE A 134 -19.58 1.32 -10.81
CA PHE A 134 -20.50 2.21 -10.09
C PHE A 134 -19.81 3.49 -9.61
N VAL A 135 -18.64 3.39 -9.00
CA VAL A 135 -17.93 4.58 -8.47
C VAL A 135 -17.10 5.28 -9.55
N GLN A 136 -16.96 4.65 -10.74
CA GLN A 136 -16.24 5.17 -11.90
C GLN A 136 -14.74 5.41 -11.66
N PHE A 137 -14.10 4.48 -10.94
CA PHE A 137 -12.64 4.44 -10.92
C PHE A 137 -12.12 3.97 -12.27
N LYS A 138 -11.04 4.57 -12.74
CA LYS A 138 -10.28 4.11 -13.91
C LYS A 138 -9.23 3.11 -13.50
N ASP A 139 -9.12 1.97 -14.21
CA ASP A 139 -8.00 1.02 -14.06
C ASP A 139 -6.81 1.51 -14.88
N VAL A 140 -5.66 1.72 -14.25
CA VAL A 140 -4.47 2.25 -14.91
C VAL A 140 -3.43 1.16 -15.16
N PHE A 141 -3.09 0.37 -14.11
CA PHE A 141 -2.12 -0.72 -14.19
C PHE A 141 -2.27 -1.67 -13.00
N SER A 142 -1.57 -2.79 -13.04
CA SER A 142 -1.39 -3.62 -11.85
C SER A 142 0.02 -3.42 -11.28
N LEU A 143 0.13 -3.43 -9.93
CA LEU A 143 1.41 -3.36 -9.25
C LEU A 143 2.27 -4.57 -9.63
N ASP A 144 3.55 -4.33 -9.84
CA ASP A 144 4.51 -5.38 -10.15
C ASP A 144 5.09 -5.99 -8.87
N TYR A 145 5.39 -7.28 -8.92
CA TYR A 145 6.12 -7.99 -7.87
C TYR A 145 7.58 -8.15 -8.30
N TYR A 146 8.49 -7.79 -7.40
CA TYR A 146 9.94 -7.98 -7.56
C TYR A 146 10.46 -8.82 -6.41
N ILE A 147 11.22 -9.87 -6.68
CA ILE A 147 11.59 -10.87 -5.68
C ILE A 147 13.07 -11.25 -5.70
N ILE A 148 13.53 -11.77 -4.55
CA ILE A 148 14.69 -12.65 -4.41
C ILE A 148 14.21 -13.95 -3.76
N PRO A 149 14.22 -15.08 -4.47
CA PRO A 149 13.81 -16.36 -3.92
C PRO A 149 14.97 -17.01 -3.14
N VAL A 150 15.08 -16.69 -1.84
CA VAL A 150 16.22 -17.15 -0.98
C VAL A 150 16.23 -18.66 -0.84
N LYS A 151 15.06 -19.30 -0.67
CA LYS A 151 14.92 -20.75 -0.55
C LYS A 151 13.91 -21.27 -1.57
N ILE A 152 14.39 -21.58 -2.75
CA ILE A 152 13.55 -21.92 -3.91
C ILE A 152 12.68 -23.15 -3.65
N PHE A 153 13.21 -24.20 -3.03
CA PHE A 153 12.47 -25.46 -2.81
C PHE A 153 11.36 -25.31 -1.75
N ASN A 154 11.51 -24.40 -0.78
CA ASN A 154 10.43 -24.05 0.14
C ASN A 154 9.30 -23.31 -0.60
N ILE A 155 9.65 -22.35 -1.46
CA ILE A 155 8.67 -21.60 -2.26
C ILE A 155 7.88 -22.53 -3.19
N LEU A 156 8.55 -23.50 -3.81
CA LEU A 156 7.93 -24.51 -4.67
C LEU A 156 7.23 -25.62 -3.87
N LYS A 157 7.28 -25.60 -2.53
CA LYS A 157 6.73 -26.63 -1.63
C LYS A 157 7.25 -28.06 -1.90
N ILE A 158 8.48 -28.17 -2.41
CA ILE A 158 9.15 -29.46 -2.69
C ILE A 158 10.02 -29.82 -1.47
N HIS A 159 9.38 -30.25 -0.38
CA HIS A 159 10.04 -30.49 0.92
C HIS A 159 11.16 -31.53 0.85
N ARG A 160 11.06 -32.54 -0.03
CA ARG A 160 12.09 -33.58 -0.22
C ARG A 160 13.43 -33.00 -0.70
N LEU A 161 13.41 -31.86 -1.38
CA LEU A 161 14.61 -31.19 -1.91
C LEU A 161 15.01 -29.96 -1.10
N SER A 162 14.45 -29.76 0.10
CA SER A 162 14.72 -28.59 0.94
C SER A 162 16.20 -28.45 1.33
N PHE A 163 16.97 -29.56 1.39
CA PHE A 163 18.43 -29.50 1.61
C PHE A 163 19.17 -28.74 0.49
N LEU A 164 18.63 -28.69 -0.72
CA LEU A 164 19.20 -27.92 -1.83
C LEU A 164 18.99 -26.41 -1.69
N ASN A 165 18.21 -25.95 -0.73
CA ASN A 165 18.10 -24.52 -0.41
C ASN A 165 19.43 -23.88 0.01
N PHE A 166 20.40 -24.70 0.44
CA PHE A 166 21.75 -24.22 0.68
C PHE A 166 22.37 -23.61 -0.58
N PHE A 167 22.21 -24.26 -1.74
CA PHE A 167 22.77 -23.77 -3.00
C PHE A 167 22.06 -22.50 -3.48
N SER A 168 20.73 -22.43 -3.35
CA SER A 168 20.01 -21.19 -3.71
C SER A 168 20.45 -20.04 -2.80
N LYS A 169 20.59 -20.27 -1.49
CA LYS A 169 21.06 -19.27 -0.53
C LYS A 169 22.48 -18.81 -0.85
N LEU A 170 23.39 -19.74 -1.20
CA LEU A 170 24.77 -19.41 -1.59
C LEU A 170 24.78 -18.56 -2.86
N PHE A 171 24.03 -18.95 -3.88
CA PHE A 171 23.91 -18.19 -5.14
C PHE A 171 23.44 -16.75 -4.89
N PHE A 172 22.37 -16.56 -4.14
CA PHE A 172 21.87 -15.21 -3.83
C PHE A 172 22.81 -14.43 -2.92
N SER A 173 23.55 -15.08 -2.04
CA SER A 173 24.62 -14.44 -1.25
C SER A 173 25.72 -13.86 -2.16
N LEU A 174 26.15 -14.61 -3.15
CA LEU A 174 27.16 -14.16 -4.13
C LEU A 174 26.59 -13.05 -5.03
N LEU A 175 25.34 -13.15 -5.47
CA LEU A 175 24.67 -12.11 -6.25
C LEU A 175 24.57 -10.79 -5.45
N ILE A 176 24.19 -10.85 -4.18
CA ILE A 176 24.13 -9.67 -3.31
C ILE A 176 25.53 -9.06 -3.10
N ALA A 177 26.53 -9.91 -2.88
CA ALA A 177 27.93 -9.46 -2.72
C ALA A 177 28.45 -8.79 -4.00
N GLY A 178 28.24 -9.41 -5.16
CA GLY A 178 28.58 -8.85 -6.46
C GLY A 178 27.86 -7.53 -6.74
N ASN A 179 26.56 -7.44 -6.42
CA ASN A 179 25.79 -6.21 -6.57
C ASN A 179 26.36 -5.06 -5.70
N ARG A 180 26.84 -5.37 -4.49
CA ARG A 180 27.50 -4.38 -3.61
C ARG A 180 28.76 -3.79 -4.25
N LEU A 181 29.55 -4.59 -4.95
CA LEU A 181 30.76 -4.14 -5.63
C LEU A 181 30.40 -3.28 -6.86
N LEU A 182 29.37 -3.68 -7.59
CA LEU A 182 28.94 -3.04 -8.83
C LEU A 182 28.08 -1.79 -8.62
N ILE A 183 27.60 -1.56 -7.39
CA ILE A 183 26.64 -0.49 -7.10
C ILE A 183 27.15 0.91 -7.48
N HIS A 184 28.47 1.12 -7.43
CA HIS A 184 29.12 2.37 -7.84
C HIS A 184 29.08 2.62 -9.35
N LEU A 185 28.84 1.55 -10.14
CA LEU A 185 28.72 1.63 -11.61
C LEU A 185 27.28 1.96 -12.04
N TYR A 186 26.31 1.78 -11.17
CA TYR A 186 24.92 2.15 -11.47
C TYR A 186 24.75 3.66 -11.37
N ASN A 187 24.42 4.28 -12.50
CA ASN A 187 24.06 5.68 -12.53
C ASN A 187 22.76 5.86 -11.71
N SER A 188 22.88 6.45 -10.52
CA SER A 188 21.90 6.41 -9.43
C SER A 188 20.68 7.32 -9.61
N LYS A 189 20.44 7.84 -10.82
CA LYS A 189 19.29 8.71 -11.05
C LYS A 189 18.01 7.90 -11.06
N GLU A 190 17.18 8.08 -10.02
CA GLU A 190 15.78 7.66 -10.03
C GLU A 190 15.07 8.24 -11.26
N LYS A 191 14.35 7.40 -11.99
CA LYS A 191 13.48 7.91 -13.07
C LYS A 191 12.36 8.71 -12.41
N LYS A 192 12.31 10.01 -12.67
CA LYS A 192 11.32 10.92 -12.06
C LYS A 192 9.91 10.43 -12.35
N ALA A 193 9.12 10.26 -11.28
CA ALA A 193 7.68 10.08 -11.37
C ALA A 193 7.00 11.43 -11.28
N SER A 194 5.91 11.61 -12.03
CA SER A 194 5.09 12.83 -11.91
C SER A 194 4.36 12.88 -10.56
N TYR A 195 3.92 11.73 -10.05
CA TYR A 195 3.18 11.62 -8.78
C TYR A 195 3.96 10.77 -7.79
N ARG A 196 4.40 11.37 -6.70
CA ARG A 196 5.13 10.70 -5.63
C ARG A 196 4.62 11.18 -4.28
N ILE A 197 4.38 10.25 -3.35
CA ILE A 197 4.04 10.60 -1.97
C ILE A 197 5.18 11.40 -1.33
N VAL A 198 4.84 12.42 -0.56
CA VAL A 198 5.82 13.20 0.21
C VAL A 198 6.32 12.35 1.37
N ILE A 199 7.62 12.05 1.36
CA ILE A 199 8.27 11.25 2.39
C ILE A 199 9.18 12.17 3.21
N ASN A 200 8.91 12.25 4.51
CA ASN A 200 9.77 12.85 5.51
C ASN A 200 9.81 11.95 6.76
N ASP A 201 10.60 12.30 7.75
CA ASP A 201 10.77 11.48 8.93
C ASP A 201 9.49 11.35 9.76
N ASP A 202 8.71 12.43 9.90
CA ASP A 202 7.41 12.42 10.56
C ASP A 202 6.41 11.46 9.89
N PHE A 203 6.36 11.48 8.54
CA PHE A 203 5.52 10.54 7.79
C PHE A 203 5.97 9.10 8.01
N LEU A 204 7.27 8.80 7.92
CA LEU A 204 7.79 7.44 8.11
C LEU A 204 7.55 6.93 9.54
N GLU A 205 7.72 7.78 10.54
CA GLU A 205 7.47 7.44 11.93
C GLU A 205 5.98 7.11 12.18
N LYS A 206 5.06 7.95 11.70
CA LYS A 206 3.62 7.70 11.78
C LYS A 206 3.21 6.45 11.00
N ARG A 207 3.73 6.31 9.76
CA ARG A 207 3.38 5.22 8.85
C ARG A 207 3.83 3.85 9.35
N PHE A 208 4.96 3.77 10.03
CA PHE A 208 5.57 2.54 10.50
C PHE A 208 5.62 2.43 12.04
N LYS A 209 4.68 3.10 12.73
CA LYS A 209 4.57 3.07 14.19
C LYS A 209 4.25 1.68 14.75
N ASP A 210 3.53 0.85 13.99
CA ASP A 210 3.16 -0.50 14.40
C ASP A 210 4.41 -1.39 14.53
N LYS A 211 4.49 -2.17 15.62
CA LYS A 211 5.62 -3.05 15.98
C LYS A 211 5.90 -4.15 14.95
N ARG A 212 4.97 -4.47 14.06
CA ARG A 212 5.19 -5.41 12.96
C ARG A 212 6.23 -4.91 11.94
N TYR A 213 6.40 -3.59 11.83
CA TYR A 213 7.37 -2.98 10.92
C TYR A 213 8.74 -2.89 11.57
N GLN A 214 9.75 -3.35 10.87
CA GLN A 214 11.14 -3.23 11.27
C GLN A 214 11.79 -2.10 10.48
N SER A 215 12.05 -0.97 11.14
CA SER A 215 12.67 0.21 10.55
C SER A 215 14.13 0.31 10.97
N ILE A 216 15.02 0.39 9.98
CA ILE A 216 16.47 0.43 10.16
C ILE A 216 17.03 1.70 9.55
N SER A 217 17.91 2.38 10.31
CA SER A 217 18.67 3.54 9.84
C SER A 217 20.16 3.25 9.85
N LYS A 218 20.85 3.54 8.75
CA LYS A 218 22.31 3.41 8.62
C LYS A 218 22.88 4.65 7.92
N GLY A 219 23.35 5.61 8.71
CA GLY A 219 23.69 6.94 8.20
C GLY A 219 22.46 7.63 7.59
N ASN A 220 22.59 8.05 6.35
CA ASN A 220 21.54 8.71 5.57
C ASN A 220 20.58 7.73 4.86
N ILE A 221 20.79 6.41 5.02
CA ILE A 221 19.93 5.38 4.42
C ILE A 221 18.96 4.86 5.47
N LYS A 222 17.66 4.90 5.11
CA LYS A 222 16.57 4.31 5.89
C LYS A 222 15.84 3.27 5.05
N PHE A 223 15.46 2.17 5.69
CA PHE A 223 14.58 1.18 5.05
C PHE A 223 13.69 0.52 6.10
N THR A 224 12.52 0.10 5.66
CA THR A 224 11.52 -0.57 6.50
C THR A 224 11.02 -1.81 5.78
N TYR A 225 10.85 -2.89 6.53
CA TYR A 225 10.27 -4.13 6.04
C TYR A 225 9.31 -4.74 7.07
N VAL A 226 8.50 -5.68 6.62
CA VAL A 226 7.60 -6.48 7.44
C VAL A 226 7.78 -7.95 7.10
N LEU A 227 7.74 -8.80 8.13
CA LEU A 227 7.75 -10.25 7.97
C LEU A 227 6.33 -10.77 7.97
N ASN A 228 6.03 -11.69 7.05
CA ASN A 228 4.73 -12.34 6.96
C ASN A 228 4.92 -13.83 6.62
N ASP A 229 3.99 -14.67 7.07
CA ASP A 229 3.90 -16.07 6.64
C ASP A 229 2.75 -16.21 5.66
N GLU A 230 3.05 -16.58 4.43
CA GLU A 230 2.05 -16.79 3.39
C GLU A 230 1.95 -18.27 3.05
N ASN A 231 1.03 -18.96 3.71
CA ASN A 231 0.79 -20.41 3.52
C ASN A 231 2.06 -21.26 3.75
N GLY A 232 2.84 -20.92 4.80
CA GLY A 232 4.06 -21.61 5.16
C GLY A 232 5.32 -21.11 4.47
N ILE A 233 5.21 -20.07 3.62
CA ILE A 233 6.34 -19.39 2.99
C ILE A 233 6.65 -18.12 3.79
N LYS A 234 7.86 -18.04 4.35
CA LYS A 234 8.31 -16.88 5.13
C LYS A 234 8.76 -15.75 4.21
N CYS A 235 7.98 -14.69 4.17
CA CYS A 235 8.14 -13.56 3.29
C CYS A 235 8.68 -12.34 4.04
N ALA A 236 9.62 -11.60 3.45
CA ALA A 236 9.96 -10.24 3.88
C ALA A 236 9.53 -9.25 2.80
N TYR A 237 8.60 -8.37 3.14
CA TYR A 237 8.15 -7.30 2.25
C TYR A 237 8.93 -6.02 2.53
N ILE A 238 9.65 -5.50 1.54
CA ILE A 238 10.28 -4.19 1.62
C ILE A 238 9.18 -3.14 1.43
N MET A 239 8.87 -2.41 2.51
CA MET A 239 7.86 -1.36 2.54
C MET A 239 8.43 -0.03 2.04
N TYR A 240 9.66 0.28 2.45
CA TYR A 240 10.37 1.50 2.12
C TYR A 240 11.87 1.25 2.07
N PHE A 241 12.55 1.97 1.20
CA PHE A 241 14.01 2.15 1.19
C PHE A 241 14.34 3.49 0.55
N GLY A 242 15.34 4.19 1.09
CA GLY A 242 15.75 5.49 0.57
C GLY A 242 17.03 5.99 1.21
N GLU A 243 17.74 6.84 0.48
CA GLU A 243 18.88 7.64 0.92
C GLU A 243 18.48 9.11 0.85
N ASN A 244 18.38 9.79 2.00
CA ASN A 244 17.81 11.14 2.10
C ASN A 244 16.44 11.28 1.43
N GLY A 245 15.56 10.29 1.61
CA GLY A 245 14.20 10.27 1.04
C GLY A 245 14.11 9.87 -0.44
N ILE A 246 15.23 9.59 -1.10
CA ILE A 246 15.30 9.21 -2.52
C ILE A 246 15.61 7.72 -2.64
N LYS A 247 14.85 6.99 -3.45
CA LYS A 247 15.12 5.58 -3.74
C LYS A 247 16.40 5.45 -4.59
N THR A 248 17.38 4.72 -4.09
CA THR A 248 18.65 4.48 -4.79
C THR A 248 18.96 2.98 -4.87
N PRO A 249 19.75 2.52 -5.87
CA PRO A 249 20.22 1.14 -5.91
C PRO A 249 20.98 0.75 -4.65
N LYS A 250 21.73 1.69 -4.07
CA LYS A 250 22.49 1.50 -2.81
C LYS A 250 21.57 1.25 -1.63
N SER A 251 20.50 2.04 -1.46
CA SER A 251 19.55 1.84 -0.37
C SER A 251 18.79 0.51 -0.50
N LEU A 252 18.40 0.12 -1.72
CA LEU A 252 17.79 -1.18 -1.99
C LEU A 252 18.74 -2.33 -1.66
N THR A 253 19.99 -2.27 -2.14
CA THR A 253 20.99 -3.33 -1.88
C THR A 253 21.30 -3.47 -0.40
N LEU A 254 21.33 -2.36 0.35
CA LEU A 254 21.54 -2.38 1.79
C LEU A 254 20.34 -3.02 2.51
N ALA A 255 19.11 -2.68 2.14
CA ALA A 255 17.88 -3.28 2.67
C ALA A 255 17.86 -4.80 2.44
N VAL A 256 18.04 -5.22 1.19
CA VAL A 256 18.10 -6.64 0.81
C VAL A 256 19.19 -7.38 1.58
N SER A 257 20.40 -6.80 1.66
CA SER A 257 21.53 -7.41 2.36
C SER A 257 21.28 -7.56 3.85
N HIS A 258 20.62 -6.58 4.48
CA HIS A 258 20.26 -6.64 5.87
C HIS A 258 19.25 -7.76 6.14
N ILE A 259 18.13 -7.75 5.42
CA ILE A 259 17.07 -8.75 5.54
C ILE A 259 17.64 -10.17 5.31
N PHE A 260 18.43 -10.36 4.24
CA PHE A 260 19.02 -11.65 3.91
C PHE A 260 19.92 -12.22 5.02
N ARG A 261 20.64 -11.35 5.76
CA ARG A 261 21.57 -11.76 6.82
C ARG A 261 20.91 -12.00 8.17
N HIS A 262 19.89 -11.20 8.49
CA HIS A 262 19.32 -11.17 9.84
C HIS A 262 18.02 -11.95 9.97
N GLU A 263 17.33 -12.22 8.84
CA GLU A 263 16.01 -12.85 8.87
C GLU A 263 16.02 -14.29 8.34
N LYS A 264 15.22 -15.13 9.00
CA LYS A 264 14.99 -16.52 8.58
C LYS A 264 13.81 -16.58 7.58
N ILE A 265 14.06 -16.18 6.33
CA ILE A 265 13.06 -16.04 5.29
C ILE A 265 13.27 -17.01 4.13
N ASP A 266 12.24 -17.18 3.33
CA ASP A 266 12.26 -17.96 2.08
C ASP A 266 12.32 -17.04 0.86
N ILE A 267 11.72 -15.81 0.96
CA ILE A 267 11.65 -14.85 -0.13
C ILE A 267 11.71 -13.41 0.39
N ILE A 268 12.39 -12.53 -0.34
CA ILE A 268 12.32 -11.07 -0.16
C ILE A 268 11.49 -10.50 -1.31
N MET A 269 10.56 -9.60 -1.02
CA MET A 269 9.67 -9.02 -2.01
C MET A 269 9.60 -7.49 -1.90
N PHE A 270 9.49 -6.84 -3.06
CA PHE A 270 9.02 -5.47 -3.19
C PHE A 270 7.83 -5.47 -4.14
N VAL A 271 6.76 -4.78 -3.79
CA VAL A 271 5.54 -4.69 -4.61
C VAL A 271 5.26 -3.23 -4.92
N GLY A 272 5.16 -2.90 -6.20
CA GLY A 272 4.93 -1.52 -6.64
C GLY A 272 5.67 -1.16 -7.92
N THR A 273 5.79 0.14 -8.18
CA THR A 273 6.58 0.69 -9.28
C THR A 273 8.03 0.86 -8.83
N LEU A 274 8.95 0.10 -9.39
CA LEU A 274 10.38 0.20 -9.08
C LEU A 274 11.07 1.03 -10.17
N ARG A 275 11.42 2.28 -9.84
CA ARG A 275 11.90 3.30 -10.80
C ARG A 275 13.41 3.55 -10.76
N ILE A 276 14.16 2.63 -10.23
CA ILE A 276 15.61 2.65 -10.18
C ILE A 276 16.20 1.57 -11.09
N ASN A 277 17.35 1.82 -11.66
CA ASN A 277 18.13 0.78 -12.34
C ASN A 277 18.74 -0.12 -11.26
N GLN A 278 18.37 -1.40 -11.27
CA GLN A 278 18.87 -2.37 -10.30
C GLN A 278 18.86 -3.77 -10.93
N SER A 279 19.70 -4.67 -10.41
CA SER A 279 19.82 -6.07 -10.86
C SER A 279 19.63 -7.08 -9.74
N ILE A 280 19.27 -6.61 -8.53
CA ILE A 280 19.20 -7.47 -7.35
C ILE A 280 17.83 -8.16 -7.21
N LEU A 281 16.74 -7.48 -7.60
CA LEU A 281 15.39 -8.01 -7.58
C LEU A 281 14.94 -8.41 -9.00
N VAL A 282 14.34 -9.58 -9.11
CA VAL A 282 13.78 -10.09 -10.38
C VAL A 282 12.29 -9.78 -10.44
N LYS A 283 11.84 -9.16 -11.54
CA LYS A 283 10.41 -8.92 -11.77
C LYS A 283 9.69 -10.25 -12.03
N VAL A 284 8.63 -10.51 -11.29
CA VAL A 284 7.79 -11.70 -11.46
C VAL A 284 6.88 -11.51 -12.67
N PRO A 285 6.92 -12.41 -13.68
CA PRO A 285 5.95 -12.37 -14.78
C PRO A 285 4.52 -12.43 -14.27
N THR A 286 3.61 -11.68 -14.90
CA THR A 286 2.23 -11.48 -14.44
C THR A 286 1.49 -12.80 -14.15
N LYS A 287 1.73 -13.84 -14.96
CA LYS A 287 1.11 -15.18 -14.79
C LYS A 287 1.52 -15.91 -13.50
N PHE A 288 2.63 -15.51 -12.88
CA PHE A 288 3.15 -16.11 -11.63
C PHE A 288 2.96 -15.22 -10.40
N GLN A 289 2.34 -14.06 -10.56
CA GLN A 289 2.06 -13.17 -9.43
C GLN A 289 0.98 -13.78 -8.53
N PRO A 290 1.15 -13.75 -7.20
CA PRO A 290 0.23 -14.41 -6.26
C PRO A 290 -1.17 -13.78 -6.25
N LYS A 291 -1.23 -12.45 -6.45
CA LYS A 291 -2.46 -11.67 -6.52
C LYS A 291 -2.33 -10.58 -7.56
N LYS A 292 -3.42 -10.28 -8.27
CA LYS A 292 -3.52 -9.07 -9.07
C LYS A 292 -3.84 -7.90 -8.13
N LEU A 293 -3.03 -6.85 -8.18
CA LEU A 293 -3.21 -5.62 -7.39
C LEU A 293 -3.43 -4.45 -8.36
N PRO A 294 -4.67 -4.25 -8.86
CA PRO A 294 -4.97 -3.19 -9.81
C PRO A 294 -4.85 -1.84 -9.12
N PHE A 295 -4.09 -0.93 -9.70
CA PHE A 295 -4.04 0.46 -9.30
C PHE A 295 -5.10 1.23 -10.07
N THR A 296 -6.02 1.82 -9.34
CA THR A 296 -7.16 2.55 -9.89
C THR A 296 -7.23 3.95 -9.30
N TYR A 297 -7.86 4.89 -10.01
CA TYR A 297 -8.14 6.22 -9.47
C TYR A 297 -9.45 6.80 -10.00
N THR A 298 -9.98 7.80 -9.32
CA THR A 298 -11.06 8.67 -9.81
C THR A 298 -10.78 10.12 -9.42
N LEU A 299 -10.92 11.04 -10.37
CA LEU A 299 -10.85 12.46 -10.08
C LEU A 299 -12.12 12.90 -9.32
N LEU A 300 -11.98 13.84 -8.40
CA LEU A 300 -13.12 14.34 -7.63
C LEU A 300 -13.85 15.47 -8.34
N ASN A 301 -13.14 16.27 -9.14
CA ASN A 301 -13.72 17.30 -9.97
C ASN A 301 -13.43 17.02 -11.46
N ALA A 302 -14.47 16.92 -12.26
CA ALA A 302 -14.37 16.67 -13.71
C ALA A 302 -13.66 17.82 -14.46
N ASP A 303 -13.77 19.06 -13.97
CA ASP A 303 -13.09 20.22 -14.57
C ASP A 303 -11.58 20.10 -14.55
N HIS A 304 -11.03 19.27 -13.68
CA HIS A 304 -9.60 18.97 -13.59
C HIS A 304 -9.13 17.86 -14.53
N SER A 305 -10.01 17.29 -15.37
CA SER A 305 -9.69 16.10 -16.19
C SER A 305 -8.53 16.35 -17.17
N GLU A 306 -8.46 17.51 -17.80
CA GLU A 306 -7.36 17.87 -18.69
C GLU A 306 -6.06 18.09 -17.92
N GLN A 307 -6.11 18.81 -16.80
CA GLN A 307 -4.96 19.12 -15.97
C GLN A 307 -4.27 17.85 -15.43
N TYR A 308 -5.04 16.80 -15.11
CA TYR A 308 -4.56 15.55 -14.51
C TYR A 308 -4.69 14.34 -15.44
N SER A 309 -4.80 14.55 -16.76
CA SER A 309 -4.87 13.48 -17.77
C SER A 309 -3.64 12.55 -17.75
N ASP A 310 -2.51 13.04 -17.27
CA ASP A 310 -1.26 12.29 -17.09
C ASP A 310 -1.33 11.22 -15.97
N MET A 311 -2.38 11.22 -15.14
CA MET A 311 -2.64 10.15 -14.15
C MET A 311 -2.92 8.79 -14.79
N ASP A 312 -3.39 8.74 -16.03
CA ASP A 312 -3.64 7.50 -16.77
C ASP A 312 -2.35 6.74 -17.16
N ASN A 313 -1.19 7.36 -16.99
CA ASN A 313 0.08 6.74 -17.37
C ASN A 313 0.80 6.12 -16.17
N LYS A 314 0.98 4.78 -16.20
CA LYS A 314 1.75 4.04 -15.19
C LYS A 314 3.12 4.67 -14.91
N ASN A 315 3.78 5.21 -15.95
CA ASN A 315 5.10 5.78 -15.82
C ASN A 315 5.14 7.10 -15.05
N ASN A 316 4.01 7.67 -14.72
CA ASN A 316 3.91 8.88 -13.91
C ASN A 316 3.77 8.61 -12.41
N TRP A 317 3.59 7.35 -12.00
CA TRP A 317 3.38 6.99 -10.61
C TRP A 317 4.61 6.37 -9.95
N ASP A 318 4.96 6.85 -8.76
CA ASP A 318 5.78 6.13 -7.79
C ASP A 318 4.85 5.62 -6.67
N PHE A 319 4.39 4.38 -6.83
CA PHE A 319 3.40 3.77 -5.93
C PHE A 319 3.85 2.37 -5.51
N SER A 320 3.74 2.06 -4.22
CA SER A 320 4.18 0.79 -3.66
C SER A 320 3.41 0.46 -2.38
N LEU A 321 3.78 -0.62 -1.70
CA LEU A 321 3.22 -0.98 -0.40
C LEU A 321 3.43 0.11 0.68
N LEU A 322 4.35 1.05 0.50
CA LEU A 322 4.45 2.25 1.35
C LEU A 322 3.14 3.03 1.39
N ASN A 323 2.43 3.09 0.26
CA ASN A 323 1.16 3.79 0.10
C ASN A 323 -0.03 2.98 0.61
N LEU A 324 0.13 1.65 0.75
CA LEU A 324 -0.91 0.71 1.14
C LEU A 324 -0.68 0.17 2.54
N ASP A 325 -1.75 -0.15 3.25
CA ASP A 325 -1.63 -0.98 4.43
C ASP A 325 -1.58 -2.46 4.01
N VAL A 326 -0.55 -3.16 4.48
CA VAL A 326 -0.41 -4.61 4.24
C VAL A 326 -0.98 -5.32 5.46
N ARG A 327 -2.12 -5.92 5.28
CA ARG A 327 -2.76 -6.81 6.26
C ARG A 327 -2.53 -8.26 5.87
#